data_ab4c1f838b513e8b12a834cfc36a9b65
#
_entry.id   ab4c1f838b513e8b12a834cfc36a9b65
#
_cell.length_a   1.000
_cell.length_b   1.000
_cell.length_c   1.000
_cell.angle_alpha   90.00
_cell.angle_beta   90.00
_cell.angle_gamma   90.00
#
_symmetry.space_group_name_H-M   'P 1'
#
loop_
_entity.id
_entity.type
_entity.pdbx_description
1 polymer ?
#
loop_
_entity_poly.entity_id
_entity_poly.type
_entity_poly.pdbx_seq_one_letter_code
_entity_poly.pdbx_strand_id
1 'polypeptide(L)'
;MSYVFEEFPHEITFQKLEKVPDGGGGYTEQYVDHLTIPARVTSVTSREFYQAQQLQYPVDHNVYFEYREDIEKTMRIKHQNKILTLKSDPIDQGGENEIMCLKCQVSEVLNG
;
A
#
# COMPACT_ATOMS: atom_id res chain seq x y z
N MET A 1 18.03 4.88 -12.84
CA MET A 1 18.72 4.61 -11.59
C MET A 1 18.71 3.12 -11.33
N SER A 2 19.88 2.51 -11.32
CA SER A 2 19.97 1.06 -11.21
C SER A 2 19.50 0.52 -9.85
N TYR A 3 19.60 1.30 -8.80
CA TYR A 3 19.18 0.84 -7.47
C TYR A 3 17.67 0.56 -7.40
N VAL A 4 16.87 1.15 -8.28
CA VAL A 4 15.43 0.92 -8.30
C VAL A 4 15.13 -0.55 -8.54
N PHE A 5 15.87 -1.21 -9.43
CA PHE A 5 15.66 -2.62 -9.71
C PHE A 5 16.15 -3.52 -8.58
N GLU A 6 17.15 -3.08 -7.82
CA GLU A 6 17.68 -3.86 -6.70
C GLU A 6 16.87 -3.67 -5.42
N GLU A 7 16.45 -2.43 -5.13
CA GLU A 7 15.74 -2.10 -3.92
C GLU A 7 14.23 -2.27 -4.05
N PHE A 8 13.69 -2.11 -5.25
CA PHE A 8 12.25 -2.19 -5.50
C PHE A 8 11.95 -3.20 -6.61
N PRO A 9 12.11 -4.51 -6.29
CA PRO A 9 11.98 -5.57 -7.30
C PRO A 9 10.54 -5.91 -7.66
N HIS A 10 9.57 -5.41 -6.92
CA HIS A 10 8.16 -5.69 -7.15
C HIS A 10 7.47 -4.51 -7.82
N GLU A 11 6.26 -4.74 -8.28
CA GLU A 11 5.43 -3.69 -8.83
C GLU A 11 4.12 -3.68 -8.07
N ILE A 12 3.66 -2.49 -7.68
CA ILE A 12 2.39 -2.34 -6.98
C ILE A 12 1.55 -1.29 -7.68
N THR A 13 0.22 -1.41 -7.54
CA THR A 13 -0.73 -0.42 -8.06
C THR A 13 -1.47 0.17 -6.87
N PHE A 14 -1.37 1.49 -6.72
CA PHE A 14 -2.21 2.20 -5.77
C PHE A 14 -3.57 2.44 -6.40
N GLN A 15 -4.61 2.17 -5.63
CA GLN A 15 -5.99 2.42 -6.03
C GLN A 15 -6.59 3.44 -5.09
N LYS A 16 -7.38 4.35 -5.64
CA LYS A 16 -8.08 5.36 -4.84
C LYS A 16 -9.57 5.18 -4.99
N LEU A 17 -10.29 5.63 -3.98
CA LEU A 17 -11.75 5.53 -3.94
C LEU A 17 -12.35 6.69 -4.73
N GLU A 18 -13.20 6.38 -5.70
CA GLU A 18 -13.89 7.38 -6.49
C GLU A 18 -15.38 7.14 -6.51
N LYS A 19 -16.13 8.22 -6.64
CA LYS A 19 -17.57 8.14 -6.83
C LYS A 19 -17.87 7.94 -8.31
N VAL A 20 -18.70 6.93 -8.59
CA VAL A 20 -19.07 6.58 -9.96
C VAL A 20 -20.58 6.63 -10.06
N PRO A 21 -21.15 7.30 -11.10
CA PRO A 21 -22.59 7.33 -11.26
C PRO A 21 -23.15 5.90 -11.39
N ASP A 22 -24.27 5.64 -10.71
CA ASP A 22 -24.88 4.31 -10.70
C ASP A 22 -25.98 4.12 -11.76
N GLY A 23 -26.21 5.15 -12.56
CA GLY A 23 -27.23 5.12 -13.60
C GLY A 23 -28.63 5.45 -13.12
N GLY A 24 -28.83 5.58 -11.83
CA GLY A 24 -30.14 5.87 -11.24
C GLY A 24 -30.23 7.22 -10.52
N GLY A 25 -29.33 8.13 -10.83
CA GLY A 25 -29.30 9.45 -10.22
C GLY A 25 -28.46 9.52 -8.94
N GLY A 26 -27.89 8.40 -8.51
CA GLY A 26 -27.02 8.34 -7.36
C GLY A 26 -25.59 7.98 -7.76
N TYR A 27 -24.77 7.73 -6.74
CA TYR A 27 -23.37 7.38 -6.94
C TYR A 27 -23.02 6.18 -6.07
N THR A 28 -22.10 5.36 -6.57
CA THR A 28 -21.45 4.33 -5.78
C THR A 28 -19.99 4.68 -5.66
N GLU A 29 -19.35 4.19 -4.61
CA GLU A 29 -17.91 4.36 -4.44
C GLU A 29 -17.20 3.08 -4.88
N GLN A 30 -16.14 3.23 -5.66
CA GLN A 30 -15.33 2.07 -6.04
C GLN A 30 -13.87 2.48 -6.17
N TYR A 31 -12.99 1.51 -5.95
CA TYR A 31 -11.57 1.73 -6.11
C TYR A 31 -11.19 1.65 -7.58
N VAL A 32 -10.40 2.62 -8.01
CA VAL A 32 -9.87 2.66 -9.38
C VAL A 32 -8.36 2.75 -9.34
N ASP A 33 -7.70 2.20 -10.35
CA ASP A 33 -6.25 2.28 -10.44
C ASP A 33 -5.83 3.75 -10.55
N HIS A 34 -4.88 4.13 -9.72
CA HIS A 34 -4.39 5.51 -9.67
C HIS A 34 -2.97 5.60 -10.23
N LEU A 35 -2.06 4.76 -9.73
CA LEU A 35 -0.70 4.74 -10.24
C LEU A 35 -0.03 3.39 -9.93
N THR A 36 0.88 3.01 -10.81
CA THR A 36 1.66 1.78 -10.67
C THR A 36 3.12 2.15 -10.58
N ILE A 37 3.81 1.67 -9.55
CA ILE A 37 5.20 2.03 -9.29
C ILE A 37 6.00 0.81 -8.83
N PRO A 38 7.34 0.85 -8.98
CA PRO A 38 8.20 -0.16 -8.37
C PRO A 38 8.16 -0.06 -6.84
N ALA A 39 8.26 -1.20 -6.18
CA ALA A 39 8.22 -1.26 -4.72
C ALA A 39 8.89 -2.53 -4.23
N ARG A 40 9.15 -2.58 -2.92
CA ARG A 40 9.56 -3.79 -2.24
C ARG A 40 8.46 -4.15 -1.24
N VAL A 41 7.87 -5.32 -1.41
CA VAL A 41 6.82 -5.81 -0.52
C VAL A 41 7.40 -6.94 0.30
N THR A 42 7.38 -6.80 1.61
CA THR A 42 7.95 -7.80 2.53
C THR A 42 6.91 -8.19 3.57
N SER A 43 6.99 -9.43 4.05
CA SER A 43 6.21 -9.86 5.20
C SER A 43 6.89 -9.35 6.48
N VAL A 44 6.09 -8.99 7.48
CA VAL A 44 6.65 -8.57 8.76
C VAL A 44 7.23 -9.77 9.48
N THR A 45 8.30 -9.53 10.25
CA THR A 45 8.89 -10.55 11.10
C THR A 45 7.98 -10.81 12.31
N SER A 46 8.21 -11.91 13.01
CA SER A 46 7.48 -12.21 14.24
C SER A 46 7.58 -11.07 15.25
N ARG A 47 8.76 -10.48 15.38
CA ARG A 47 8.99 -9.37 16.30
C ARG A 47 8.16 -8.14 15.89
N GLU A 48 8.16 -7.80 14.62
CA GLU A 48 7.37 -6.68 14.12
C GLU A 48 5.88 -6.93 14.31
N PHE A 49 5.45 -8.17 14.11
CA PHE A 49 4.07 -8.57 14.31
C PHE A 49 3.63 -8.32 15.75
N TYR A 50 4.46 -8.70 16.72
CA TYR A 50 4.17 -8.44 18.13
C TYR A 50 4.06 -6.96 18.43
N GLN A 51 4.97 -6.14 17.86
CA GLN A 51 4.92 -4.70 18.06
C GLN A 51 3.66 -4.10 17.46
N ALA A 52 3.24 -4.58 16.28
CA ALA A 52 2.03 -4.10 15.65
C ALA A 52 0.78 -4.44 16.48
N GLN A 53 0.75 -5.62 17.10
CA GLN A 53 -0.34 -6.02 17.96
C GLN A 53 -0.46 -5.08 19.18
N GLN A 54 0.66 -4.66 19.73
CA GLN A 54 0.67 -3.71 20.86
C GLN A 54 0.13 -2.34 20.44
N LEU A 55 0.25 -1.99 19.17
CA LEU A 55 -0.29 -0.75 18.64
C LEU A 55 -1.78 -0.85 18.27
N GLN A 56 -2.40 -2.00 18.53
CA GLN A 56 -3.82 -2.26 18.37
C GLN A 56 -4.31 -2.22 16.92
N TYR A 57 -3.42 -2.43 15.96
CA TYR A 57 -3.82 -2.65 14.58
C TYR A 57 -2.92 -3.72 13.95
N PRO A 58 -3.52 -4.66 13.21
CA PRO A 58 -2.75 -5.74 12.61
C PRO A 58 -1.97 -5.22 11.41
N VAL A 59 -0.70 -5.64 11.31
CA VAL A 59 0.17 -5.35 10.18
C VAL A 59 0.86 -6.66 9.82
N ASP A 60 0.78 -7.07 8.56
CA ASP A 60 1.43 -8.29 8.10
C ASP A 60 2.41 -8.05 6.95
N HIS A 61 2.41 -6.85 6.38
CA HIS A 61 3.32 -6.50 5.29
C HIS A 61 3.86 -5.09 5.45
N ASN A 62 5.11 -4.91 5.02
CA ASN A 62 5.69 -3.58 4.84
C ASN A 62 5.89 -3.38 3.35
N VAL A 63 5.59 -2.18 2.87
CA VAL A 63 5.77 -1.81 1.48
C VAL A 63 6.70 -0.61 1.42
N TYR A 64 7.80 -0.74 0.69
CA TYR A 64 8.79 0.31 0.53
C TYR A 64 8.81 0.77 -0.92
N PHE A 65 8.88 2.09 -1.12
CA PHE A 65 8.93 2.67 -2.46
C PHE A 65 9.65 4.01 -2.41
N GLU A 66 9.98 4.54 -3.59
CA GLU A 66 10.66 5.81 -3.70
C GLU A 66 9.80 6.93 -3.13
N TYR A 67 10.43 7.88 -2.43
CA TYR A 67 9.73 8.97 -1.76
C TYR A 67 8.76 9.70 -2.69
N ARG A 68 7.56 9.92 -2.20
CA ARG A 68 6.54 10.73 -2.88
C ARG A 68 5.52 11.21 -1.84
N GLU A 69 4.86 12.32 -2.17
CA GLU A 69 3.96 12.97 -1.22
C GLU A 69 2.47 12.81 -1.57
N ASP A 70 2.17 12.08 -2.64
CA ASP A 70 0.80 11.96 -3.15
C ASP A 70 0.07 10.69 -2.68
N ILE A 71 0.63 9.93 -1.75
CA ILE A 71 0.01 8.72 -1.24
C ILE A 71 -0.77 9.04 0.04
N GLU A 72 -2.03 8.63 0.07
CA GLU A 72 -2.93 8.87 1.20
C GLU A 72 -3.37 7.55 1.83
N LYS A 73 -3.62 7.57 3.13
CA LYS A 73 -4.03 6.39 3.89
C LYS A 73 -5.35 5.79 3.39
N THR A 74 -6.18 6.60 2.74
CA THR A 74 -7.45 6.14 2.18
C THR A 74 -7.29 5.29 0.94
N MET A 75 -6.12 5.28 0.35
CA MET A 75 -5.81 4.42 -0.80
C MET A 75 -5.60 2.98 -0.35
N ARG A 76 -5.57 2.07 -1.31
CA ARG A 76 -5.18 0.69 -1.07
C ARG A 76 -4.20 0.26 -2.14
N ILE A 77 -3.53 -0.87 -1.91
CA ILE A 77 -2.52 -1.40 -2.83
C ILE A 77 -3.02 -2.71 -3.42
N LYS A 78 -2.90 -2.83 -4.73
CA LYS A 78 -3.06 -4.10 -5.42
C LYS A 78 -1.67 -4.61 -5.76
N HIS A 79 -1.34 -5.80 -5.26
CA HIS A 79 -0.05 -6.45 -5.52
C HIS A 79 -0.29 -7.89 -5.87
N GLN A 80 0.03 -8.26 -7.11
CA GLN A 80 -0.25 -9.60 -7.63
C GLN A 80 -1.75 -9.90 -7.48
N ASN A 81 -2.11 -10.92 -6.71
CA ASN A 81 -3.52 -11.26 -6.48
C ASN A 81 -4.01 -10.85 -5.10
N LYS A 82 -3.36 -9.90 -4.47
CA LYS A 82 -3.70 -9.46 -3.11
C LYS A 82 -4.06 -8.00 -3.08
N ILE A 83 -4.98 -7.66 -2.19
CA ILE A 83 -5.30 -6.27 -1.85
C ILE A 83 -4.75 -5.99 -0.47
N LEU A 84 -3.97 -4.94 -0.34
CA LEU A 84 -3.37 -4.53 0.92
C LEU A 84 -4.02 -3.24 1.39
N THR A 85 -4.52 -3.25 2.62
CA THR A 85 -5.06 -2.06 3.26
C THR A 85 -3.95 -1.34 4.00
N LEU A 86 -3.87 -0.02 3.85
CA LEU A 86 -2.87 0.80 4.52
C LEU A 86 -3.30 1.01 5.97
N LYS A 87 -2.44 0.64 6.91
CA LYS A 87 -2.70 0.74 8.35
C LYS A 87 -1.99 1.92 9.01
N SER A 88 -1.16 2.63 8.26
CA SER A 88 -0.52 3.85 8.74
C SER A 88 -0.42 4.85 7.60
N ASP A 89 -0.21 6.11 7.92
CA ASP A 89 0.20 7.08 6.90
C ASP A 89 1.59 6.72 6.41
N PRO A 90 1.95 7.13 5.18
CA PRO A 90 3.29 6.89 4.67
C PRO A 90 4.35 7.48 5.60
N ILE A 91 5.39 6.71 5.87
CA ILE A 91 6.48 7.09 6.74
C ILE A 91 7.71 7.34 5.89
N ASP A 92 8.31 8.52 6.03
CA ASP A 92 9.58 8.84 5.37
C ASP A 92 10.69 8.10 6.12
N GLN A 93 11.15 7.01 5.52
CA GLN A 93 12.12 6.12 6.14
C GLN A 93 13.45 6.86 6.31
N GLY A 94 13.88 7.03 7.55
CA GLY A 94 15.10 7.75 7.86
C GLY A 94 15.00 9.26 7.80
N GLY A 95 13.85 9.81 7.41
CA GLY A 95 13.65 11.27 7.35
C GLY A 95 14.44 11.96 6.26
N GLU A 96 14.91 11.23 5.25
CA GLU A 96 15.81 11.77 4.22
C GLU A 96 15.12 12.02 2.88
N ASN A 97 13.80 11.84 2.79
CA ASN A 97 13.03 12.01 1.55
C ASN A 97 13.52 11.10 0.41
N GLU A 98 13.94 9.90 0.75
CA GLU A 98 14.43 8.93 -0.24
C GLU A 98 13.50 7.73 -0.40
N ILE A 99 13.06 7.14 0.71
CA ILE A 99 12.26 5.92 0.71
C ILE A 99 11.08 6.10 1.64
N MET A 100 9.90 5.72 1.16
CA MET A 100 8.68 5.68 1.96
C MET A 100 8.42 4.25 2.42
N CYS A 101 7.81 4.12 3.58
CA CYS A 101 7.37 2.84 4.13
C CYS A 101 5.90 2.92 4.49
N LEU A 102 5.12 1.90 4.07
CA LEU A 102 3.73 1.74 4.45
C LEU A 102 3.57 0.47 5.24
N LYS A 103 2.86 0.57 6.37
CA LYS A 103 2.45 -0.60 7.15
C LYS A 103 1.09 -1.05 6.61
N CYS A 104 1.00 -2.29 6.17
CA CYS A 104 -0.18 -2.80 5.47
C CYS A 104 -0.65 -4.13 6.03
N GLN A 105 -1.91 -4.44 5.75
CA GLN A 105 -2.52 -5.73 6.05
C GLN A 105 -3.18 -6.27 4.78
N VAL A 106 -3.00 -7.55 4.51
CA VAL A 106 -3.74 -8.21 3.43
C VAL A 106 -5.22 -8.22 3.82
N SER A 107 -6.06 -7.57 3.02
CA SER A 107 -7.50 -7.50 3.27
C SER A 107 -8.28 -8.41 2.36
N GLU A 108 -7.73 -8.80 1.21
CA GLU A 108 -8.41 -9.63 0.24
C GLU A 108 -7.39 -10.36 -0.62
N VAL A 109 -7.69 -11.61 -0.96
CA VAL A 109 -6.92 -12.39 -1.93
C VAL A 109 -7.84 -12.62 -3.13
N LEU A 110 -7.41 -12.13 -4.28
CA LEU A 110 -8.20 -12.23 -5.51
C LEU A 110 -8.01 -13.61 -6.14
N ASN A 111 -9.11 -14.25 -6.46
CA ASN A 111 -9.09 -15.54 -7.16
C ASN A 111 -9.23 -15.26 -8.64
N GLY A 112 -8.27 -15.75 -9.39
CA GLY A 112 -8.42 -15.51 -10.80
C GLY A 112 -7.27 -15.80 -11.67
#